data_3e67cf8ac8cd14ab9046da838a7df427
#
_entry.id   3e67cf8ac8cd14ab9046da838a7df427
#
_cell.length_a   1.000
_cell.length_b   1.000
_cell.length_c   1.000
_cell.angle_alpha   90.00
_cell.angle_beta   90.00
_cell.angle_gamma   90.00
#
_symmetry.space_group_name_H-M   'P 1'
#
loop_
_entity.id
_entity.type
_entity.pdbx_description
1 polymer ?
#
loop_
_entity_poly.entity_id
_entity_poly.type
_entity_poly.pdbx_seq_one_letter_code
_entity_poly.pdbx_strand_id
1 'polypeptide(L)'
;PSLAPHLQAFMGEGGFVGAVVPPPATTLLNAPQYLTGRTLADAAARYIDEKLGGKANVVLLTHDSLEFLAPRFTAMRDVLLAMPGVVIVADISPVTVDKAGGFTTMNTILLANDSIDVVLGADTVVLGALEALRKAGKDRPDQFLGGIDGEPEAIAEIQKGGPYKVTVGLNSAVFGYALGQAGADWLEGKSVPQAIDILPMPISPATLAQYQADLADPAAAYADPSRRGAYLKMYGNICFDTRDRYVNFPWSSESH
;
A
#
# COMPACT_ATOMS: atom_id res chain seq x y z
N PRO A 1 1.78 31.10 12.65
CA PRO A 1 0.84 30.98 11.54
C PRO A 1 0.57 29.51 11.30
N SER A 2 -0.71 29.07 11.38
CA SER A 2 -1.05 27.66 11.26
C SER A 2 -0.89 27.23 9.79
N LEU A 3 -0.23 26.11 9.54
CA LEU A 3 -0.08 25.47 8.23
C LEU A 3 -1.40 24.85 7.70
N ALA A 4 -2.42 24.79 8.54
CA ALA A 4 -3.68 24.10 8.24
C ALA A 4 -4.46 24.59 6.99
N PRO A 5 -4.52 25.88 6.65
CA PRO A 5 -5.26 26.31 5.45
C PRO A 5 -4.58 25.93 4.13
N HIS A 6 -3.26 25.69 4.16
CA HIS A 6 -2.50 25.36 2.93
C HIS A 6 -2.48 23.87 2.65
N LEU A 7 -2.69 23.01 3.66
CA LEU A 7 -2.80 21.56 3.49
C LEU A 7 -4.13 21.14 2.83
N GLN A 8 -5.22 21.90 3.00
CA GLN A 8 -6.52 21.58 2.41
C GLN A 8 -6.61 21.87 0.90
N ALA A 9 -5.77 22.74 0.36
CA ALA A 9 -5.85 23.15 -1.05
C ALA A 9 -5.20 22.13 -2.03
N PHE A 10 -4.53 21.09 -1.53
CA PHE A 10 -3.78 20.13 -2.34
C PHE A 10 -4.20 18.66 -2.19
N MET A 11 -5.37 18.41 -1.68
CA MET A 11 -6.00 17.07 -1.76
C MET A 11 -6.57 16.89 -3.18
N GLY A 12 -5.69 16.89 -4.17
CA GLY A 12 -6.02 16.50 -5.54
C GLY A 12 -5.99 14.99 -5.67
N GLU A 13 -6.70 14.49 -6.64
CA GLU A 13 -6.88 13.08 -6.98
C GLU A 13 -5.57 12.29 -6.85
N GLY A 14 -5.51 11.36 -5.90
CA GLY A 14 -4.54 10.27 -5.91
C GLY A 14 -3.32 10.37 -5.00
N GLY A 15 -3.13 11.37 -4.15
CA GLY A 15 -1.90 11.44 -3.37
C GLY A 15 -2.00 12.11 -2.00
N PHE A 16 -1.15 11.69 -1.07
CA PHE A 16 -0.84 12.46 0.12
C PHE A 16 0.08 13.63 -0.27
N VAL A 17 -0.34 14.85 -0.03
CA VAL A 17 0.47 16.04 -0.30
C VAL A 17 1.00 16.58 1.02
N GLY A 18 2.32 16.58 1.18
CA GLY A 18 3.02 17.26 2.25
C GLY A 18 3.58 18.59 1.73
N ALA A 19 3.06 19.71 2.17
CA ALA A 19 3.72 21.00 1.98
C ALA A 19 4.86 21.12 3.00
N VAL A 20 6.09 21.00 2.54
CA VAL A 20 7.28 21.10 3.39
C VAL A 20 7.89 22.50 3.31
N VAL A 21 7.54 23.26 2.29
CA VAL A 21 8.08 24.59 2.02
C VAL A 21 6.94 25.58 1.79
N PRO A 22 7.12 26.88 2.14
CA PRO A 22 6.09 27.88 1.88
C PRO A 22 5.81 28.03 0.38
N PRO A 23 4.57 28.38 -0.03
CA PRO A 23 4.30 28.75 -1.41
C PRO A 23 5.29 29.81 -1.92
N PRO A 24 5.65 29.80 -3.21
CA PRO A 24 5.09 28.95 -4.28
C PRO A 24 5.69 27.54 -4.39
N ALA A 25 6.72 27.20 -3.64
CA ALA A 25 7.37 25.91 -3.74
C ALA A 25 6.76 24.89 -2.77
N THR A 26 6.49 23.68 -3.25
CA THR A 26 5.90 22.58 -2.46
C THR A 26 6.51 21.25 -2.89
N THR A 27 7.00 20.48 -1.93
CA THR A 27 7.34 19.08 -2.17
C THR A 27 6.05 18.26 -2.16
N LEU A 28 5.77 17.54 -3.24
CA LEU A 28 4.63 16.64 -3.36
C LEU A 28 4.98 15.27 -2.79
N LEU A 29 4.12 14.72 -1.95
CA LEU A 29 4.22 13.35 -1.46
C LEU A 29 3.13 12.52 -2.13
N ASN A 30 3.51 11.39 -2.73
CA ASN A 30 2.59 10.53 -3.45
C ASN A 30 2.77 9.07 -3.01
N ALA A 31 1.65 8.34 -2.91
CA ALA A 31 1.64 6.89 -2.72
C ALA A 31 1.05 6.27 -4.00
N PRO A 32 1.86 5.73 -4.92
CA PRO A 32 1.38 5.24 -6.21
C PRO A 32 0.48 4.03 -6.02
N GLN A 33 -0.82 4.23 -6.26
CA GLN A 33 -1.86 3.24 -5.95
C GLN A 33 -1.79 2.02 -6.87
N TYR A 34 -1.54 2.23 -8.17
CA TYR A 34 -1.37 1.12 -9.11
C TYR A 34 -0.18 0.24 -8.70
N LEU A 35 0.97 0.84 -8.39
CA LEU A 35 2.15 0.11 -7.93
C LEU A 35 1.88 -0.64 -6.61
N THR A 36 1.12 -0.03 -5.70
CA THR A 36 0.74 -0.65 -4.42
C THR A 36 -0.10 -1.91 -4.64
N GLY A 37 -1.14 -1.82 -5.47
CA GLY A 37 -1.97 -2.98 -5.82
C GLY A 37 -1.21 -4.05 -6.58
N ARG A 38 -0.35 -3.63 -7.52
CA ARG A 38 0.50 -4.54 -8.29
C ARG A 38 1.47 -5.31 -7.41
N THR A 39 2.08 -4.65 -6.42
CA THR A 39 3.01 -5.30 -5.48
C THR A 39 2.34 -6.45 -4.73
N LEU A 40 1.09 -6.25 -4.27
CA LEU A 40 0.32 -7.32 -3.63
C LEU A 40 -0.06 -8.43 -4.62
N ALA A 41 -0.55 -8.06 -5.79
CA ALA A 41 -0.98 -9.03 -6.81
C ALA A 41 0.19 -9.85 -7.35
N ASP A 42 1.36 -9.26 -7.56
CA ASP A 42 2.59 -9.98 -7.98
C ASP A 42 3.04 -10.99 -6.92
N ALA A 43 2.85 -10.68 -5.62
CA ALA A 43 3.12 -11.64 -4.54
C ALA A 43 2.12 -12.81 -4.57
N ALA A 44 0.83 -12.52 -4.80
CA ALA A 44 -0.19 -13.56 -4.96
C ALA A 44 0.06 -14.41 -6.20
N ALA A 45 0.37 -13.79 -7.35
CA ALA A 45 0.65 -14.49 -8.60
C ALA A 45 1.82 -15.47 -8.45
N ARG A 46 2.93 -15.04 -7.85
CA ARG A 46 4.06 -15.94 -7.55
C ARG A 46 3.64 -17.10 -6.66
N TYR A 47 2.84 -16.85 -5.64
CA TYR A 47 2.35 -17.90 -4.75
C TYR A 47 1.46 -18.90 -5.50
N ILE A 48 0.57 -18.41 -6.36
CA ILE A 48 -0.31 -19.24 -7.19
C ILE A 48 0.53 -20.16 -8.08
N ASP A 49 1.54 -19.63 -8.76
CA ASP A 49 2.42 -20.43 -9.62
C ASP A 49 3.23 -21.45 -8.83
N GLU A 50 3.87 -21.05 -7.74
CA GLU A 50 4.81 -21.88 -6.99
C GLU A 50 4.14 -22.88 -6.05
N LYS A 51 2.98 -22.55 -5.48
CA LYS A 51 2.33 -23.32 -4.41
C LYS A 51 0.98 -23.90 -4.79
N LEU A 52 0.26 -23.29 -5.73
CA LEU A 52 -1.08 -23.72 -6.14
C LEU A 52 -1.11 -24.31 -7.57
N GLY A 53 0.04 -24.50 -8.19
CA GLY A 53 0.14 -25.12 -9.52
C GLY A 53 -0.48 -24.26 -10.63
N GLY A 54 -0.45 -22.94 -10.49
CA GLY A 54 -0.92 -21.98 -11.48
C GLY A 54 -2.44 -21.82 -11.53
N LYS A 55 -3.20 -22.33 -10.53
CA LYS A 55 -4.67 -22.27 -10.49
C LYS A 55 -5.16 -21.74 -9.15
N ALA A 56 -6.14 -20.85 -9.18
CA ALA A 56 -6.74 -20.32 -7.95
C ALA A 56 -8.13 -19.75 -8.15
N ASN A 57 -8.99 -19.92 -7.15
CA ASN A 57 -10.22 -19.16 -6.97
C ASN A 57 -9.92 -17.95 -6.10
N VAL A 58 -10.03 -16.75 -6.68
CA VAL A 58 -9.61 -15.49 -6.08
C VAL A 58 -10.82 -14.65 -5.67
N VAL A 59 -10.74 -14.06 -4.50
CA VAL A 59 -11.66 -13.02 -4.02
C VAL A 59 -10.89 -11.71 -3.92
N LEU A 60 -11.43 -10.64 -4.55
CA LEU A 60 -10.99 -9.27 -4.38
C LEU A 60 -12.01 -8.54 -3.51
N LEU A 61 -11.56 -8.01 -2.39
CA LEU A 61 -12.34 -7.15 -1.50
C LEU A 61 -11.91 -5.71 -1.75
N THR A 62 -12.66 -4.99 -2.57
CA THR A 62 -12.33 -3.67 -3.09
C THR A 62 -12.82 -2.52 -2.22
N HIS A 63 -12.60 -1.28 -2.63
CA HIS A 63 -13.09 -0.07 -1.97
C HIS A 63 -13.53 0.96 -3.03
N ASP A 64 -14.62 0.63 -3.72
CA ASP A 64 -15.05 1.38 -4.91
C ASP A 64 -15.60 2.78 -4.60
N SER A 65 -15.95 3.07 -3.33
CA SER A 65 -16.40 4.40 -2.91
C SER A 65 -15.28 5.45 -2.85
N LEU A 66 -14.02 5.03 -2.94
CA LEU A 66 -12.84 5.90 -2.96
C LEU A 66 -12.13 5.81 -4.31
N GLU A 67 -12.49 6.71 -5.24
CA GLU A 67 -11.97 6.72 -6.61
C GLU A 67 -10.43 6.75 -6.69
N PHE A 68 -9.77 7.45 -5.77
CA PHE A 68 -8.32 7.51 -5.75
C PHE A 68 -7.65 6.16 -5.45
N LEU A 69 -8.37 5.17 -4.90
CA LEU A 69 -7.89 3.80 -4.71
C LEU A 69 -8.15 2.90 -5.92
N ALA A 70 -8.94 3.33 -6.90
CA ALA A 70 -9.29 2.51 -8.07
C ALA A 70 -8.07 1.92 -8.81
N PRO A 71 -6.95 2.65 -9.02
CA PRO A 71 -5.77 2.09 -9.67
C PRO A 71 -5.17 0.90 -8.92
N ARG A 72 -5.30 0.84 -7.59
CA ARG A 72 -4.85 -0.28 -6.75
C ARG A 72 -5.56 -1.59 -7.14
N PHE A 73 -6.87 -1.54 -7.29
CA PHE A 73 -7.68 -2.70 -7.64
C PHE A 73 -7.59 -3.04 -9.13
N THR A 74 -7.44 -2.03 -10.00
CA THR A 74 -7.13 -2.22 -11.42
C THR A 74 -5.85 -3.04 -11.58
N ALA A 75 -4.78 -2.68 -10.88
CA ALA A 75 -3.53 -3.44 -10.92
C ALA A 75 -3.69 -4.90 -10.47
N MET A 76 -4.51 -5.16 -9.43
CA MET A 76 -4.77 -6.52 -8.99
C MET A 76 -5.49 -7.33 -10.08
N ARG A 77 -6.49 -6.74 -10.75
CA ARG A 77 -7.21 -7.38 -11.86
C ARG A 77 -6.29 -7.65 -13.04
N ASP A 78 -5.45 -6.67 -13.43
CA ASP A 78 -4.53 -6.79 -14.56
C ASP A 78 -3.57 -7.96 -14.39
N VAL A 79 -2.99 -8.12 -13.20
CA VAL A 79 -2.06 -9.21 -12.89
C VAL A 79 -2.78 -10.56 -12.85
N LEU A 80 -3.89 -10.65 -12.15
CA LEU A 80 -4.57 -11.93 -11.90
C LEU A 80 -5.30 -12.46 -13.14
N LEU A 81 -5.93 -11.58 -13.92
CA LEU A 81 -6.62 -11.96 -15.16
C LEU A 81 -5.65 -12.34 -16.28
N ALA A 82 -4.39 -11.95 -16.20
CA ALA A 82 -3.35 -12.43 -17.11
C ALA A 82 -2.94 -13.89 -16.88
N MET A 83 -3.34 -14.51 -15.76
CA MET A 83 -3.03 -15.91 -15.41
C MET A 83 -4.16 -16.85 -15.88
N PRO A 84 -3.94 -17.75 -16.85
CA PRO A 84 -5.00 -18.57 -17.46
C PRO A 84 -5.73 -19.51 -16.48
N GLY A 85 -5.07 -19.87 -15.38
CA GLY A 85 -5.63 -20.79 -14.36
C GLY A 85 -6.35 -20.07 -13.21
N VAL A 86 -6.40 -18.74 -13.21
CA VAL A 86 -7.02 -17.95 -12.16
C VAL A 86 -8.46 -17.61 -12.51
N VAL A 87 -9.35 -17.76 -11.54
CA VAL A 87 -10.75 -17.34 -11.63
C VAL A 87 -11.03 -16.36 -10.50
N ILE A 88 -11.39 -15.13 -10.82
CA ILE A 88 -11.91 -14.17 -9.83
C ILE A 88 -13.38 -14.53 -9.59
N VAL A 89 -13.64 -15.24 -8.49
CA VAL A 89 -14.98 -15.72 -8.12
C VAL A 89 -15.82 -14.65 -7.44
N ALA A 90 -15.19 -13.63 -6.89
CA ALA A 90 -15.84 -12.45 -6.36
C ALA A 90 -14.90 -11.23 -6.45
N ASP A 91 -15.46 -10.11 -6.87
CA ASP A 91 -14.83 -8.80 -6.96
C ASP A 91 -15.84 -7.80 -6.41
N ILE A 92 -15.76 -7.52 -5.11
CA ILE A 92 -16.85 -6.87 -4.36
C ILE A 92 -16.27 -5.86 -3.37
N SER A 93 -16.85 -4.65 -3.37
CA SER A 93 -16.64 -3.67 -2.31
C SER A 93 -17.59 -4.01 -1.13
N PRO A 94 -17.07 -4.33 0.06
CA PRO A 94 -17.89 -4.49 1.26
C PRO A 94 -18.69 -3.23 1.57
N VAL A 95 -19.87 -3.38 2.17
CA VAL A 95 -20.73 -2.25 2.56
C VAL A 95 -20.00 -1.30 3.52
N THR A 96 -19.22 -1.87 4.45
CA THR A 96 -18.28 -1.13 5.29
C THR A 96 -16.87 -1.67 5.05
N VAL A 97 -15.90 -0.77 4.87
CA VAL A 97 -14.50 -1.16 4.64
C VAL A 97 -13.81 -1.24 6.00
N ASP A 98 -14.19 -2.25 6.74
CA ASP A 98 -13.67 -2.61 8.04
C ASP A 98 -13.71 -4.15 8.23
N LYS A 99 -13.28 -4.61 9.39
CA LYS A 99 -13.24 -6.05 9.71
C LYS A 99 -14.63 -6.69 9.69
N ALA A 100 -15.67 -5.99 10.16
CA ALA A 100 -17.05 -6.49 10.16
C ALA A 100 -17.61 -6.60 8.74
N GLY A 101 -17.33 -5.63 7.88
CA GLY A 101 -17.70 -5.66 6.46
C GLY A 101 -17.01 -6.80 5.72
N GLY A 102 -15.71 -6.99 5.94
CA GLY A 102 -14.95 -8.11 5.38
C GLY A 102 -15.51 -9.47 5.81
N PHE A 103 -15.80 -9.62 7.11
CA PHE A 103 -16.42 -10.82 7.65
C PHE A 103 -17.79 -11.12 7.02
N THR A 104 -18.67 -10.12 6.95
CA THR A 104 -20.02 -10.29 6.40
C THR A 104 -19.99 -10.62 4.91
N THR A 105 -19.14 -9.91 4.15
CA THR A 105 -18.98 -10.14 2.71
C THR A 105 -18.43 -11.52 2.43
N MET A 106 -17.40 -11.96 3.16
CA MET A 106 -16.82 -13.29 2.96
C MET A 106 -17.81 -14.40 3.33
N ASN A 107 -18.59 -14.27 4.39
CA ASN A 107 -19.65 -15.23 4.70
C ASN A 107 -20.65 -15.40 3.55
N THR A 108 -21.01 -14.30 2.89
CA THR A 108 -21.91 -14.35 1.71
C THR A 108 -21.24 -15.06 0.53
N ILE A 109 -19.96 -14.76 0.26
CA ILE A 109 -19.19 -15.41 -0.80
C ILE A 109 -19.09 -16.91 -0.58
N LEU A 110 -18.88 -17.35 0.66
CA LEU A 110 -18.75 -18.76 1.03
C LEU A 110 -20.04 -19.57 0.87
N LEU A 111 -21.22 -18.93 0.73
CA LEU A 111 -22.48 -19.63 0.41
C LEU A 111 -22.50 -20.13 -1.04
N ALA A 112 -21.80 -19.45 -1.94
CA ALA A 112 -21.79 -19.78 -3.37
C ALA A 112 -20.47 -20.43 -3.82
N ASN A 113 -19.42 -20.39 -2.99
CA ASN A 113 -18.07 -20.84 -3.35
C ASN A 113 -17.51 -21.73 -2.24
N ASP A 114 -17.36 -23.01 -2.53
CA ASP A 114 -16.86 -24.00 -1.54
C ASP A 114 -15.37 -23.89 -1.28
N SER A 115 -14.59 -23.42 -2.25
CA SER A 115 -13.13 -23.28 -2.15
C SER A 115 -12.69 -21.91 -2.61
N ILE A 116 -12.02 -21.21 -1.71
CA ILE A 116 -11.34 -19.94 -1.97
C ILE A 116 -9.84 -20.18 -1.71
N ASP A 117 -9.00 -19.81 -2.64
CA ASP A 117 -7.56 -20.04 -2.54
C ASP A 117 -6.80 -18.74 -2.24
N VAL A 118 -7.30 -17.61 -2.74
CA VAL A 118 -6.67 -16.29 -2.59
C VAL A 118 -7.70 -15.25 -2.17
N VAL A 119 -7.34 -14.39 -1.21
CA VAL A 119 -8.15 -13.21 -0.83
C VAL A 119 -7.23 -11.99 -0.77
N LEU A 120 -7.58 -10.94 -1.52
CA LEU A 120 -6.83 -9.68 -1.56
C LEU A 120 -7.74 -8.49 -1.22
N GLY A 121 -7.18 -7.48 -0.53
CA GLY A 121 -7.88 -6.25 -0.15
C GLY A 121 -7.06 -5.39 0.79
N ALA A 122 -7.72 -4.48 1.52
CA ALA A 122 -7.10 -3.81 2.66
C ALA A 122 -6.95 -4.78 3.84
N ASP A 123 -5.94 -4.60 4.70
CA ASP A 123 -5.67 -5.50 5.82
C ASP A 123 -6.90 -5.73 6.71
N THR A 124 -7.58 -4.68 7.14
CA THR A 124 -8.79 -4.77 7.98
C THR A 124 -9.86 -5.66 7.37
N VAL A 125 -10.11 -5.51 6.08
CA VAL A 125 -11.15 -6.26 5.36
C VAL A 125 -10.75 -7.73 5.20
N VAL A 126 -9.47 -7.98 4.86
CA VAL A 126 -8.94 -9.34 4.71
C VAL A 126 -8.86 -10.08 6.04
N LEU A 127 -8.57 -9.38 7.15
CA LEU A 127 -8.65 -9.94 8.49
C LEU A 127 -10.07 -10.36 8.85
N GLY A 128 -11.08 -9.59 8.46
CA GLY A 128 -12.48 -9.98 8.58
C GLY A 128 -12.82 -11.23 7.76
N ALA A 129 -12.32 -11.29 6.53
CA ALA A 129 -12.47 -12.46 5.66
C ALA A 129 -11.81 -13.72 6.27
N LEU A 130 -10.63 -13.58 6.85
CA LEU A 130 -9.95 -14.66 7.57
C LEU A 130 -10.79 -15.19 8.74
N GLU A 131 -11.42 -14.29 9.50
CA GLU A 131 -12.30 -14.68 10.59
C GLU A 131 -13.53 -15.46 10.09
N ALA A 132 -14.11 -15.05 8.95
CA ALA A 132 -15.21 -15.77 8.31
C ALA A 132 -14.78 -17.17 7.83
N LEU A 133 -13.62 -17.29 7.21
CA LEU A 133 -13.05 -18.58 6.79
C LEU A 133 -12.84 -19.51 8.00
N ARG A 134 -12.26 -19.00 9.08
CA ARG A 134 -12.05 -19.75 10.34
C ARG A 134 -13.36 -20.23 10.94
N LYS A 135 -14.35 -19.35 11.01
CA LYS A 135 -15.68 -19.70 11.55
C LYS A 135 -16.38 -20.76 10.71
N ALA A 136 -16.17 -20.75 9.40
CA ALA A 136 -16.72 -21.75 8.49
C ALA A 136 -15.89 -23.06 8.44
N GLY A 137 -14.74 -23.13 9.12
CA GLY A 137 -13.81 -24.26 9.05
C GLY A 137 -13.17 -24.42 7.65
N LYS A 138 -13.05 -23.31 6.92
CA LYS A 138 -12.54 -23.28 5.54
C LYS A 138 -11.18 -22.56 5.42
N ASP A 139 -10.57 -22.16 6.54
CA ASP A 139 -9.21 -21.65 6.57
C ASP A 139 -8.20 -22.78 6.38
N ARG A 140 -7.30 -22.64 5.45
CA ARG A 140 -6.26 -23.62 5.13
C ARG A 140 -4.88 -22.97 5.11
N PRO A 141 -3.83 -23.66 5.58
CA PRO A 141 -2.47 -23.10 5.59
C PRO A 141 -1.90 -22.81 4.19
N ASP A 142 -2.41 -23.48 3.17
CA ASP A 142 -2.02 -23.32 1.77
C ASP A 142 -2.77 -22.22 1.02
N GLN A 143 -3.70 -21.53 1.64
CA GLN A 143 -4.31 -20.33 1.07
C GLN A 143 -3.33 -19.15 1.09
N PHE A 144 -3.58 -18.18 0.22
CA PHE A 144 -2.91 -16.89 0.22
C PHE A 144 -3.91 -15.79 0.58
N LEU A 145 -3.85 -15.30 1.79
CA LEU A 145 -4.49 -14.05 2.18
C LEU A 145 -3.43 -12.96 2.19
N GLY A 146 -3.74 -11.85 1.53
CA GLY A 146 -2.82 -10.72 1.45
C GLY A 146 -3.54 -9.39 1.55
N GLY A 147 -2.96 -8.48 2.31
CA GLY A 147 -3.54 -7.17 2.53
C GLY A 147 -2.63 -6.01 2.14
N ILE A 148 -3.15 -4.82 2.30
CA ILE A 148 -2.43 -3.56 2.18
C ILE A 148 -2.66 -2.80 3.48
N ASP A 149 -1.67 -2.07 3.91
CA ASP A 149 -1.53 -1.04 4.95
C ASP A 149 -0.48 -1.39 6.00
N GLY A 150 -0.06 -2.66 6.12
CA GLY A 150 0.96 -3.08 7.09
C GLY A 150 0.45 -3.05 8.53
N GLU A 151 -0.83 -3.38 8.74
CA GLU A 151 -1.43 -3.32 10.07
C GLU A 151 -0.80 -4.32 11.06
N PRO A 152 -0.70 -3.95 12.34
CA PRO A 152 -0.10 -4.81 13.37
C PRO A 152 -0.77 -6.19 13.47
N GLU A 153 -2.10 -6.26 13.29
CA GLU A 153 -2.84 -7.52 13.34
C GLU A 153 -2.52 -8.42 12.13
N ALA A 154 -2.39 -7.83 10.93
CA ALA A 154 -1.97 -8.56 9.72
C ALA A 154 -0.54 -9.10 9.87
N ILE A 155 0.37 -8.28 10.40
CA ILE A 155 1.75 -8.70 10.71
C ILE A 155 1.75 -9.84 11.73
N ALA A 156 0.92 -9.78 12.76
CA ALA A 156 0.80 -10.86 13.74
C ALA A 156 0.27 -12.16 13.10
N GLU A 157 -0.66 -12.09 12.14
CA GLU A 157 -1.13 -13.28 11.41
C GLU A 157 -0.02 -13.86 10.51
N ILE A 158 0.78 -13.03 9.85
CA ILE A 158 1.95 -13.48 9.06
C ILE A 158 2.94 -14.23 9.96
N GLN A 159 3.21 -13.72 11.16
CA GLN A 159 4.13 -14.34 12.11
C GLN A 159 3.64 -15.72 12.60
N LYS A 160 2.33 -15.96 12.66
CA LYS A 160 1.75 -17.27 13.00
C LYS A 160 1.99 -18.34 11.93
N GLY A 161 2.35 -17.95 10.70
CA GLY A 161 2.60 -18.90 9.60
C GLY A 161 1.34 -19.52 9.00
N GLY A 162 0.16 -18.93 9.24
CA GLY A 162 -1.12 -19.39 8.71
C GLY A 162 -1.38 -18.96 7.25
N PRO A 163 -2.65 -18.82 6.83
CA PRO A 163 -3.02 -18.45 5.48
C PRO A 163 -2.69 -16.97 5.13
N TYR A 164 -2.52 -16.09 6.09
CA TYR A 164 -2.11 -14.70 5.84
C TYR A 164 -0.61 -14.66 5.49
N LYS A 165 -0.26 -14.37 4.24
CA LYS A 165 1.10 -14.52 3.72
C LYS A 165 1.87 -13.23 3.61
N VAL A 166 1.18 -12.13 3.29
CA VAL A 166 1.82 -10.84 3.03
C VAL A 166 0.87 -9.69 3.36
N THR A 167 1.42 -8.59 3.81
CA THR A 167 0.79 -7.27 3.72
C THR A 167 1.73 -6.31 3.00
N VAL A 168 1.18 -5.36 2.25
CA VAL A 168 1.96 -4.31 1.60
C VAL A 168 1.89 -3.07 2.46
N GLY A 169 3.02 -2.72 3.08
CA GLY A 169 3.13 -1.55 3.94
C GLY A 169 3.71 -0.34 3.22
N LEU A 170 3.24 0.84 3.62
CA LEU A 170 3.88 2.12 3.36
C LEU A 170 4.57 2.53 4.66
N ASN A 171 5.91 2.49 4.72
CA ASN A 171 6.64 2.75 5.97
C ASN A 171 6.48 4.21 6.41
N SER A 172 5.44 4.48 7.23
CA SER A 172 5.08 5.81 7.70
C SER A 172 6.17 6.50 8.51
N ALA A 173 6.98 5.75 9.23
CA ALA A 173 8.08 6.31 10.01
C ALA A 173 9.19 6.86 9.10
N VAL A 174 9.58 6.12 8.05
CA VAL A 174 10.63 6.55 7.11
C VAL A 174 10.17 7.73 6.25
N PHE A 175 8.96 7.72 5.70
CA PHE A 175 8.52 8.88 4.93
C PHE A 175 8.22 10.11 5.80
N GLY A 176 7.72 9.91 7.02
CA GLY A 176 7.57 11.00 7.99
C GLY A 176 8.91 11.63 8.35
N TYR A 177 9.94 10.81 8.56
CA TYR A 177 11.31 11.29 8.78
C TYR A 177 11.84 12.06 7.55
N ALA A 178 11.61 11.56 6.33
CA ALA A 178 12.02 12.23 5.09
C ALA A 178 11.40 13.62 4.93
N LEU A 179 10.11 13.77 5.29
CA LEU A 179 9.44 15.07 5.28
C LEU A 179 10.05 16.04 6.31
N GLY A 180 10.31 15.54 7.51
CA GLY A 180 11.00 16.31 8.56
C GLY A 180 12.39 16.77 8.13
N GLN A 181 13.16 15.87 7.52
CA GLN A 181 14.49 16.18 6.99
C GLN A 181 14.44 17.20 5.85
N ALA A 182 13.50 17.07 4.91
CA ALA A 182 13.32 18.06 3.84
C ALA A 182 12.96 19.45 4.42
N GLY A 183 12.12 19.50 5.47
CA GLY A 183 11.82 20.74 6.19
C GLY A 183 13.08 21.36 6.85
N ALA A 184 13.90 20.56 7.51
CA ALA A 184 15.14 21.00 8.13
C ALA A 184 16.14 21.51 7.06
N ASP A 185 16.33 20.77 5.99
CA ASP A 185 17.21 21.14 4.87
C ASP A 185 16.78 22.48 4.25
N TRP A 186 15.46 22.71 4.10
CA TRP A 186 14.96 23.97 3.61
C TRP A 186 15.24 25.14 4.54
N LEU A 187 15.06 24.95 5.86
CA LEU A 187 15.37 26.00 6.85
C LEU A 187 16.86 26.32 6.90
N GLU A 188 17.72 25.39 6.54
CA GLU A 188 19.16 25.58 6.42
C GLU A 188 19.58 26.15 5.04
N GLY A 189 18.64 26.50 4.16
CA GLY A 189 18.92 27.04 2.84
C GLY A 189 19.35 26.00 1.81
N LYS A 190 19.10 24.72 2.07
CA LYS A 190 19.38 23.64 1.14
C LYS A 190 18.22 23.41 0.19
N SER A 191 18.52 22.78 -0.92
CA SER A 191 17.51 22.35 -1.88
C SER A 191 16.80 21.07 -1.42
N VAL A 192 15.53 20.91 -1.82
CA VAL A 192 14.69 19.76 -1.44
C VAL A 192 14.09 19.09 -2.67
N PRO A 193 13.69 17.81 -2.59
CA PRO A 193 13.00 17.14 -3.68
C PRO A 193 11.71 17.85 -4.07
N GLN A 194 11.38 17.84 -5.35
CA GLN A 194 10.12 18.34 -5.87
C GLN A 194 8.96 17.38 -5.59
N ALA A 195 9.22 16.07 -5.74
CA ALA A 195 8.25 15.03 -5.43
C ALA A 195 8.94 13.83 -4.77
N ILE A 196 8.20 13.14 -3.92
CA ILE A 196 8.61 11.92 -3.24
C ILE A 196 7.49 10.89 -3.39
N ASP A 197 7.78 9.77 -4.06
CA ASP A 197 6.91 8.60 -4.02
C ASP A 197 7.25 7.74 -2.81
N ILE A 198 6.21 7.33 -2.10
CA ILE A 198 6.29 6.32 -1.05
C ILE A 198 6.14 4.96 -1.73
N LEU A 199 7.20 4.16 -1.75
CA LEU A 199 7.18 2.87 -2.41
C LEU A 199 6.53 1.80 -1.52
N PRO A 200 5.64 0.97 -2.09
CA PRO A 200 5.01 -0.13 -1.38
C PRO A 200 6.03 -1.24 -1.06
N MET A 201 6.10 -1.66 0.20
CA MET A 201 6.98 -2.71 0.66
C MET A 201 6.19 -3.98 0.99
N PRO A 202 6.44 -5.12 0.32
CA PRO A 202 5.81 -6.37 0.71
C PRO A 202 6.42 -6.88 2.02
N ILE A 203 5.58 -6.98 3.05
CA ILE A 203 5.93 -7.47 4.38
C ILE A 203 5.52 -8.94 4.44
N SER A 204 6.52 -9.81 4.43
CA SER A 204 6.40 -11.26 4.47
C SER A 204 7.35 -11.81 5.54
N PRO A 205 7.35 -13.09 5.87
CA PRO A 205 8.34 -13.66 6.80
C PRO A 205 9.78 -13.35 6.44
N ALA A 206 10.09 -13.18 5.14
CA ALA A 206 11.44 -12.88 4.66
C ALA A 206 11.86 -11.41 4.86
N THR A 207 10.92 -10.48 4.86
CA THR A 207 11.20 -9.02 4.89
C THR A 207 10.81 -8.37 6.21
N LEU A 208 10.05 -9.07 7.06
CA LEU A 208 9.47 -8.53 8.29
C LEU A 208 10.50 -7.98 9.27
N ALA A 209 11.59 -8.70 9.50
CA ALA A 209 12.62 -8.28 10.45
C ALA A 209 13.25 -6.94 10.05
N GLN A 210 13.56 -6.78 8.75
CA GLN A 210 14.10 -5.52 8.23
C GLN A 210 13.07 -4.40 8.31
N TYR A 211 11.81 -4.67 7.93
CA TYR A 211 10.73 -3.69 8.02
C TYR A 211 10.54 -3.17 9.45
N GLN A 212 10.54 -4.07 10.44
CA GLN A 212 10.41 -3.70 11.86
C GLN A 212 11.61 -2.90 12.37
N ALA A 213 12.82 -3.25 11.94
CA ALA A 213 14.02 -2.49 12.29
C ALA A 213 13.98 -1.07 11.70
N ASP A 214 13.49 -0.91 10.47
CA ASP A 214 13.36 0.38 9.79
C ASP A 214 12.25 1.27 10.39
N LEU A 215 11.18 0.65 10.90
CA LEU A 215 10.15 1.36 11.68
C LEU A 215 10.70 1.88 13.01
N ALA A 216 11.54 1.08 13.67
CA ALA A 216 12.10 1.41 14.99
C ALA A 216 13.17 2.50 14.90
N ASP A 217 13.93 2.55 13.81
CA ASP A 217 14.96 3.57 13.57
C ASP A 217 14.87 4.14 12.14
N PRO A 218 13.89 5.03 11.90
CA PRO A 218 13.69 5.64 10.59
C PRO A 218 14.85 6.57 10.17
N ALA A 219 15.60 7.10 11.13
CA ALA A 219 16.77 7.93 10.86
C ALA A 219 17.89 7.10 10.23
N ALA A 220 18.21 5.94 10.81
CA ALA A 220 19.18 5.02 10.24
C ALA A 220 18.72 4.46 8.87
N ALA A 221 17.43 4.13 8.73
CA ALA A 221 16.89 3.70 7.46
C ALA A 221 17.01 4.77 6.37
N TYR A 222 16.73 6.03 6.71
CA TYR A 222 16.84 7.16 5.79
C TYR A 222 18.31 7.48 5.42
N ALA A 223 19.22 7.39 6.37
CA ALA A 223 20.65 7.66 6.15
C ALA A 223 21.32 6.65 5.21
N ASP A 224 20.84 5.39 5.20
CA ASP A 224 21.33 4.35 4.28
C ASP A 224 20.65 4.50 2.92
N PRO A 225 21.39 4.80 1.82
CA PRO A 225 20.81 5.01 0.50
C PRO A 225 20.04 3.79 -0.04
N SER A 226 20.47 2.58 0.27
CA SER A 226 19.81 1.34 -0.19
C SER A 226 18.48 1.14 0.53
N ARG A 227 18.47 1.29 1.85
CA ARG A 227 17.25 1.19 2.66
C ARG A 227 16.26 2.31 2.34
N ARG A 228 16.74 3.56 2.27
CA ARG A 228 15.93 4.69 1.84
C ARG A 228 15.30 4.45 0.47
N GLY A 229 16.10 3.97 -0.51
CA GLY A 229 15.64 3.68 -1.86
C GLY A 229 14.62 2.54 -1.96
N ALA A 230 14.51 1.68 -0.95
CA ALA A 230 13.46 0.66 -0.87
C ALA A 230 12.08 1.24 -0.50
N TYR A 231 12.06 2.40 0.18
CA TYR A 231 10.82 3.03 0.65
C TYR A 231 10.45 4.32 -0.07
N LEU A 232 11.44 5.01 -0.66
CA LEU A 232 11.24 6.35 -1.20
C LEU A 232 11.92 6.49 -2.55
N LYS A 233 11.21 7.11 -3.51
CA LYS A 233 11.79 7.56 -4.76
C LYS A 233 11.61 9.07 -4.85
N MET A 234 12.72 9.79 -4.95
CA MET A 234 12.75 11.24 -4.95
C MET A 234 12.95 11.75 -6.37
N TYR A 235 12.23 12.80 -6.74
CA TYR A 235 12.27 13.38 -8.09
C TYR A 235 12.48 14.88 -8.03
N GLY A 236 13.20 15.38 -9.02
CA GLY A 236 13.43 16.80 -9.20
C GLY A 236 14.16 17.45 -8.04
N ASN A 237 14.26 18.79 -8.11
CA ASN A 237 14.93 19.59 -7.12
C ASN A 237 14.33 20.98 -7.06
N ILE A 238 13.88 21.41 -5.91
CA ILE A 238 13.50 22.80 -5.64
C ILE A 238 14.76 23.48 -5.09
N CYS A 239 15.40 24.29 -5.92
CA CYS A 239 16.61 25.03 -5.54
C CYS A 239 16.23 26.19 -4.61
N PHE A 240 16.82 26.24 -3.43
CA PHE A 240 16.55 27.28 -2.43
C PHE A 240 16.84 28.68 -2.95
N ASP A 241 17.94 28.85 -3.69
CA ASP A 241 18.38 30.17 -4.22
C ASP A 241 17.44 30.75 -5.30
N THR A 242 16.67 29.87 -5.97
CA THR A 242 15.74 30.27 -7.03
C THR A 242 14.27 30.05 -6.65
N ARG A 243 13.98 29.82 -5.38
CA ARG A 243 12.65 29.46 -4.86
C ARG A 243 11.53 30.44 -5.25
N ASP A 244 11.84 31.72 -5.38
CA ASP A 244 10.85 32.74 -5.77
C ASP A 244 10.42 32.65 -7.25
N ARG A 245 11.15 31.86 -8.05
CA ARG A 245 10.86 31.59 -9.46
C ARG A 245 10.26 30.22 -9.70
N TYR A 246 10.11 29.40 -8.63
CA TYR A 246 9.58 28.08 -8.75
C TYR A 246 8.06 28.12 -8.98
N VAL A 247 7.58 27.32 -9.91
CA VAL A 247 6.15 27.14 -10.19
C VAL A 247 5.80 25.68 -9.95
N ASN A 248 4.83 25.44 -9.08
CA ASN A 248 4.28 24.11 -8.88
C ASN A 248 3.56 23.64 -10.14
N PHE A 249 3.71 22.36 -10.45
CA PHE A 249 2.96 21.70 -11.51
C PHE A 249 2.36 20.38 -11.00
N PRO A 250 1.29 19.89 -11.61
CA PRO A 250 0.72 18.59 -11.26
C PRO A 250 1.77 17.48 -11.39
N TRP A 251 1.80 16.61 -10.43
CA TRP A 251 2.66 15.43 -10.41
C TRP A 251 1.87 14.18 -10.13
N SER A 252 2.11 13.14 -10.90
CA SER A 252 1.62 11.78 -10.63
C SER A 252 2.62 10.78 -11.18
N SER A 253 2.86 9.70 -10.44
CA SER A 253 3.65 8.55 -10.86
C SER A 253 2.77 7.33 -11.13
N GLU A 254 1.45 7.50 -11.17
CA GLU A 254 0.53 6.40 -11.48
C GLU A 254 0.79 5.87 -12.90
N SER A 255 0.91 4.54 -13.00
CA SER A 255 0.98 3.82 -14.27
C SER A 255 -0.43 3.36 -14.65
N HIS A 256 -0.81 3.58 -15.87
CA HIS A 256 -2.08 3.12 -16.46
C HIS A 256 -1.84 1.97 -17.43
#